data_618abd6528f88e93994784924283292e
#
_entry.id   618abd6528f88e93994784924283292e
#
_cell.length_a   1.000
_cell.length_b   1.000
_cell.length_c   1.000
_cell.angle_alpha   90.00
_cell.angle_beta   90.00
_cell.angle_gamma   90.00
#
_symmetry.space_group_name_H-M   'P 1'
#
loop_
_entity.id
_entity.type
_entity.pdbx_description
1 polymer ?
#
loop_
_entity_poly.entity_id
_entity_poly.type
_entity_poly.pdbx_seq_one_letter_code
_entity_poly.pdbx_strand_id
1 'polypeptide(L)'
;MTAVLGYASQTAVSPLAPFSFERRPPGPHDVQIDVLYCGVCHSDLHQARNEWHNTVYPCVPGHEIVGKVTTVGDHVHKFKVGDTAAIGCLVDSCRECPSCREHLEQFCEKGPIFTYNSPERQTGGTTYGGYSTMIVADEDFVLRVPQNLNLAAVAPLLCAGITTYSPLRRWNVSKGQKVGIVGLGGLGHMAVKFANAFGANVVLFTTSPGKSEDAKRLGAHEVVVSRNEEEMQVHAGSVDFILDTVSAQHDLNAYLNRLKRDGTMVGRRARTAPAGGVL
;
A
#
# COMPACT_ATOMS: atom_id res chain seq x y z
N MET A 1 -17.15 2.41 -24.46
CA MET A 1 -17.26 2.75 -23.02
C MET A 1 -18.13 1.72 -22.34
N THR A 2 -17.76 1.26 -21.15
CA THR A 2 -18.51 0.25 -20.37
C THR A 2 -19.02 0.91 -19.10
N ALA A 3 -20.32 0.80 -18.84
CA ALA A 3 -20.92 1.32 -17.62
C ALA A 3 -20.45 0.51 -16.40
N VAL A 4 -20.04 1.21 -15.34
CA VAL A 4 -19.50 0.64 -14.11
C VAL A 4 -20.21 1.25 -12.92
N LEU A 5 -20.54 0.41 -11.95
CA LEU A 5 -21.05 0.83 -10.66
C LEU A 5 -19.89 0.91 -9.66
N GLY A 6 -19.91 1.92 -8.82
CA GLY A 6 -18.92 2.09 -7.76
C GLY A 6 -19.43 2.94 -6.60
N TYR A 7 -18.53 3.32 -5.73
CA TYR A 7 -18.78 4.23 -4.63
C TYR A 7 -17.83 5.42 -4.73
N ALA A 8 -18.38 6.62 -4.77
CA ALA A 8 -17.62 7.86 -4.89
C ALA A 8 -17.89 8.82 -3.74
N SER A 9 -16.88 9.60 -3.38
CA SER A 9 -17.03 10.84 -2.63
C SER A 9 -17.22 11.99 -3.61
N GLN A 10 -18.25 12.80 -3.41
CA GLN A 10 -18.55 13.98 -4.26
C GLN A 10 -17.86 15.25 -3.79
N THR A 11 -17.48 15.29 -2.51
CA THR A 11 -16.78 16.41 -1.86
C THR A 11 -15.93 15.88 -0.71
N ALA A 12 -15.07 16.71 -0.13
CA ALA A 12 -14.23 16.35 1.02
C ALA A 12 -15.02 15.93 2.28
N VAL A 13 -16.28 16.30 2.38
CA VAL A 13 -17.14 16.04 3.55
C VAL A 13 -18.30 15.10 3.26
N SER A 14 -18.52 14.71 2.01
CA SER A 14 -19.57 13.76 1.65
C SER A 14 -19.13 12.31 1.98
N PRO A 15 -20.06 11.45 2.43
CA PRO A 15 -19.79 10.03 2.52
C PRO A 15 -19.59 9.42 1.14
N LEU A 16 -18.99 8.24 1.07
CA LEU A 16 -19.00 7.41 -0.13
C LEU A 16 -20.45 6.98 -0.42
N ALA A 17 -20.90 7.21 -1.63
CA ALA A 17 -22.25 6.87 -2.09
C ALA A 17 -22.20 6.15 -3.44
N PRO A 18 -23.24 5.38 -3.81
CA PRO A 18 -23.34 4.75 -5.12
C PRO A 18 -23.13 5.77 -6.24
N PHE A 19 -22.30 5.39 -7.20
CA PHE A 19 -21.91 6.25 -8.31
C PHE A 19 -21.76 5.41 -9.59
N SER A 20 -22.35 5.85 -10.68
CA SER A 20 -22.20 5.22 -12.00
C SER A 20 -21.30 6.06 -12.86
N PHE A 21 -20.37 5.40 -13.55
CA PHE A 21 -19.43 6.06 -14.46
C PHE A 21 -19.10 5.11 -15.63
N GLU A 22 -18.37 5.60 -16.60
CA GLU A 22 -17.91 4.81 -17.72
C GLU A 22 -16.40 4.57 -17.66
N ARG A 23 -15.98 3.36 -17.98
CA ARG A 23 -14.58 3.02 -18.24
C ARG A 23 -14.34 2.83 -19.73
N ARG A 24 -13.14 3.14 -20.17
CA ARG A 24 -12.66 2.84 -21.52
C ARG A 24 -12.68 1.33 -21.78
N PRO A 25 -12.85 0.90 -23.02
CA PRO A 25 -12.62 -0.49 -23.38
C PRO A 25 -11.13 -0.85 -23.20
N PRO A 26 -10.81 -2.14 -23.02
CA PRO A 26 -9.43 -2.60 -23.04
C PRO A 26 -8.74 -2.27 -24.38
N GLY A 27 -7.54 -1.69 -24.30
CA GLY A 27 -6.63 -1.56 -25.44
C GLY A 27 -5.80 -2.85 -25.66
N PRO A 28 -4.86 -2.85 -26.64
CA PRO A 28 -4.12 -4.06 -27.02
C PRO A 28 -3.35 -4.73 -25.87
N HIS A 29 -2.83 -3.95 -24.93
CA HIS A 29 -2.05 -4.44 -23.78
C HIS A 29 -2.83 -4.47 -22.46
N ASP A 30 -4.14 -4.20 -22.50
CA ASP A 30 -4.92 -4.08 -21.29
C ASP A 30 -5.58 -5.40 -20.86
N VAL A 31 -5.74 -5.48 -19.55
CA VAL A 31 -6.52 -6.53 -18.88
C VAL A 31 -7.72 -5.88 -18.21
N GLN A 32 -8.92 -6.39 -18.50
CA GLN A 32 -10.14 -6.03 -17.79
C GLN A 32 -10.37 -7.04 -16.66
N ILE A 33 -10.66 -6.54 -15.48
CA ILE A 33 -10.80 -7.34 -14.25
C ILE A 33 -12.12 -6.97 -13.60
N ASP A 34 -12.99 -7.96 -13.39
CA ASP A 34 -14.13 -7.84 -12.51
C ASP A 34 -13.66 -7.92 -11.06
N VAL A 35 -13.96 -6.89 -10.28
CA VAL A 35 -13.47 -6.76 -8.91
C VAL A 35 -14.27 -7.66 -7.97
N LEU A 36 -13.57 -8.58 -7.29
CA LEU A 36 -14.16 -9.44 -6.26
C LEU A 36 -13.92 -8.88 -4.86
N TYR A 37 -12.74 -8.32 -4.63
CA TYR A 37 -12.34 -7.73 -3.35
C TYR A 37 -11.53 -6.46 -3.60
N CYS A 38 -11.76 -5.47 -2.78
CA CYS A 38 -10.89 -4.30 -2.68
C CYS A 38 -10.66 -4.00 -1.20
N GLY A 39 -9.41 -4.02 -0.77
CA GLY A 39 -9.03 -3.69 0.60
C GLY A 39 -9.24 -2.20 0.88
N VAL A 40 -9.37 -1.88 2.17
CA VAL A 40 -9.53 -0.51 2.66
C VAL A 40 -8.23 -0.04 3.29
N CYS A 41 -7.68 1.03 2.74
CA CYS A 41 -6.46 1.66 3.23
C CYS A 41 -6.76 3.07 3.80
N HIS A 42 -5.94 3.52 4.72
CA HIS A 42 -6.02 4.90 5.23
C HIS A 42 -5.83 5.94 4.11
N SER A 43 -5.08 5.60 3.07
CA SER A 43 -4.91 6.45 1.87
C SER A 43 -6.22 6.73 1.15
N ASP A 44 -7.16 5.80 1.16
CA ASP A 44 -8.49 6.00 0.56
C ASP A 44 -9.28 7.08 1.30
N LEU A 45 -9.18 7.11 2.64
CA LEU A 45 -9.79 8.13 3.48
C LEU A 45 -9.12 9.50 3.29
N HIS A 46 -7.79 9.55 3.31
CA HIS A 46 -7.03 10.78 3.11
C HIS A 46 -7.37 11.41 1.76
N GLN A 47 -7.47 10.58 0.70
CA GLN A 47 -7.82 11.08 -0.63
C GLN A 47 -9.28 11.52 -0.67
N ALA A 48 -10.23 10.69 -0.23
CA ALA A 48 -11.65 11.04 -0.25
C ALA A 48 -11.96 12.32 0.52
N ARG A 49 -11.24 12.59 1.62
CA ARG A 49 -11.37 13.79 2.46
C ARG A 49 -10.52 14.98 2.01
N ASN A 50 -9.79 14.84 0.90
CA ASN A 50 -8.87 15.86 0.40
C ASN A 50 -7.81 16.32 1.43
N GLU A 51 -7.37 15.44 2.30
CA GLU A 51 -6.37 15.78 3.32
C GLU A 51 -4.98 16.01 2.71
N TRP A 52 -4.77 15.59 1.45
CA TRP A 52 -3.57 15.88 0.66
C TRP A 52 -3.72 17.10 -0.26
N HIS A 53 -4.88 17.76 -0.26
CA HIS A 53 -5.17 18.98 -1.01
C HIS A 53 -5.03 18.85 -2.54
N ASN A 54 -5.27 17.65 -3.08
CA ASN A 54 -5.13 17.35 -4.51
C ASN A 54 -6.27 16.47 -5.08
N THR A 55 -7.37 16.33 -4.35
CA THR A 55 -8.44 15.43 -4.79
C THR A 55 -9.29 16.06 -5.89
N VAL A 56 -9.46 15.30 -6.97
CA VAL A 56 -10.42 15.59 -8.04
C VAL A 56 -11.72 14.84 -7.75
N TYR A 57 -12.82 15.56 -7.68
CA TYR A 57 -14.14 14.97 -7.44
C TYR A 57 -14.96 14.86 -8.72
N PRO A 58 -15.83 13.81 -8.85
CA PRO A 58 -16.04 12.71 -7.91
C PRO A 58 -14.81 11.83 -7.77
N CYS A 59 -14.50 11.36 -6.54
CA CYS A 59 -13.38 10.48 -6.27
C CYS A 59 -13.88 9.07 -5.96
N VAL A 60 -13.49 8.07 -6.76
CA VAL A 60 -13.69 6.64 -6.50
C VAL A 60 -12.37 6.06 -6.01
N PRO A 61 -12.20 5.81 -4.70
CA PRO A 61 -10.94 5.25 -4.17
C PRO A 61 -10.82 3.75 -4.40
N GLY A 62 -9.82 3.14 -3.72
CA GLY A 62 -9.55 1.70 -3.76
C GLY A 62 -8.35 1.34 -4.64
N HIS A 63 -7.30 0.80 -4.02
CA HIS A 63 -6.04 0.43 -4.67
C HIS A 63 -5.46 -0.90 -4.15
N GLU A 64 -6.30 -1.72 -3.55
CA GLU A 64 -5.97 -3.06 -3.08
C GLU A 64 -6.93 -4.06 -3.74
N ILE A 65 -6.82 -4.20 -5.07
CA ILE A 65 -7.83 -4.84 -5.92
C ILE A 65 -7.45 -6.29 -6.20
N VAL A 66 -8.39 -7.20 -6.00
CA VAL A 66 -8.30 -8.60 -6.42
C VAL A 66 -9.56 -8.97 -7.19
N GLY A 67 -9.41 -9.60 -8.35
CA GLY A 67 -10.55 -9.95 -9.19
C GLY A 67 -10.27 -11.03 -10.20
N LYS A 68 -11.21 -11.18 -11.12
CA LYS A 68 -11.16 -12.12 -12.23
C LYS A 68 -10.97 -11.39 -13.54
N VAL A 69 -10.04 -11.87 -14.35
CA VAL A 69 -9.84 -11.40 -15.72
C VAL A 69 -11.04 -11.80 -16.57
N THR A 70 -11.70 -10.83 -17.19
CA THR A 70 -12.87 -11.04 -18.04
C THR A 70 -12.63 -10.73 -19.51
N THR A 71 -11.64 -9.85 -19.79
CA THR A 71 -11.22 -9.53 -21.15
C THR A 71 -9.72 -9.24 -21.16
N VAL A 72 -9.04 -9.60 -22.24
CA VAL A 72 -7.63 -9.27 -22.49
C VAL A 72 -7.48 -8.69 -23.88
N GLY A 73 -6.59 -7.74 -24.04
CA GLY A 73 -6.21 -7.18 -25.35
C GLY A 73 -5.38 -8.17 -26.18
N ASP A 74 -5.31 -7.94 -27.48
CA ASP A 74 -4.67 -8.86 -28.45
C ASP A 74 -3.14 -9.03 -28.22
N HIS A 75 -2.50 -8.10 -27.55
CA HIS A 75 -1.07 -8.13 -27.23
C HIS A 75 -0.80 -8.50 -25.76
N VAL A 76 -1.78 -8.93 -25.00
CA VAL A 76 -1.62 -9.42 -23.64
C VAL A 76 -1.04 -10.83 -23.66
N HIS A 77 0.05 -11.03 -22.94
CA HIS A 77 0.77 -12.31 -22.85
C HIS A 77 0.82 -12.91 -21.44
N LYS A 78 0.64 -12.08 -20.42
CA LYS A 78 0.76 -12.50 -19.01
C LYS A 78 -0.54 -13.12 -18.47
N PHE A 79 -1.68 -12.79 -19.06
CA PHE A 79 -2.99 -13.16 -18.53
C PHE A 79 -3.92 -13.74 -19.61
N LYS A 80 -4.90 -14.52 -19.17
CA LYS A 80 -6.02 -14.99 -19.97
C LYS A 80 -7.32 -14.84 -19.19
N VAL A 81 -8.44 -14.85 -19.90
CA VAL A 81 -9.77 -14.84 -19.29
C VAL A 81 -9.93 -15.97 -18.28
N GLY A 82 -10.46 -15.66 -17.12
CA GLY A 82 -10.63 -16.57 -15.98
C GLY A 82 -9.45 -16.59 -14.98
N ASP A 83 -8.31 -15.99 -15.29
CA ASP A 83 -7.20 -15.87 -14.35
C ASP A 83 -7.61 -15.00 -13.14
N THR A 84 -7.00 -15.26 -11.99
CA THR A 84 -7.10 -14.37 -10.84
C THR A 84 -5.98 -13.36 -10.87
N ALA A 85 -6.34 -12.10 -10.81
CA ALA A 85 -5.42 -10.98 -10.97
C ALA A 85 -5.61 -9.94 -9.88
N ALA A 86 -4.59 -9.13 -9.68
CA ALA A 86 -4.58 -8.07 -8.67
C ALA A 86 -3.97 -6.78 -9.20
N ILE A 87 -4.41 -5.65 -8.68
CA ILE A 87 -3.87 -4.32 -8.97
C ILE A 87 -3.61 -3.60 -7.65
N GLY A 88 -2.41 -3.03 -7.52
CA GLY A 88 -1.98 -2.23 -6.38
C GLY A 88 -2.17 -0.73 -6.59
N CYS A 89 -1.19 0.05 -6.13
CA CYS A 89 -1.28 1.50 -6.10
C CYS A 89 -1.12 2.18 -7.47
N LEU A 90 -0.55 1.48 -8.47
CA LEU A 90 -0.19 2.04 -9.78
C LEU A 90 -0.88 1.28 -10.91
N VAL A 91 -1.25 1.99 -11.96
CA VAL A 91 -1.86 1.44 -13.19
C VAL A 91 -1.12 1.84 -14.47
N ASP A 92 -0.18 2.80 -14.40
CA ASP A 92 0.64 3.19 -15.54
C ASP A 92 1.88 3.99 -15.10
N SER A 93 2.84 4.15 -16.02
CA SER A 93 4.02 5.00 -15.88
C SER A 93 4.45 5.51 -17.26
N CYS A 94 5.50 6.36 -17.36
CA CYS A 94 6.01 6.78 -18.67
C CYS A 94 6.78 5.67 -19.41
N ARG A 95 7.28 4.64 -18.70
CA ARG A 95 8.03 3.47 -19.21
C ARG A 95 9.38 3.79 -19.89
N GLU A 96 9.75 5.05 -20.04
CA GLU A 96 10.92 5.49 -20.81
C GLU A 96 11.98 6.23 -19.99
N CYS A 97 11.64 6.79 -18.82
CA CYS A 97 12.63 7.45 -17.97
C CYS A 97 13.58 6.43 -17.30
N PRO A 98 14.75 6.87 -16.81
CA PRO A 98 15.70 5.98 -16.13
C PRO A 98 15.06 5.09 -15.09
N SER A 99 14.27 5.67 -14.17
CA SER A 99 13.58 4.90 -13.11
C SER A 99 12.67 3.80 -13.67
N CYS A 100 11.89 4.09 -14.71
CA CYS A 100 11.03 3.08 -15.34
C CYS A 100 11.81 1.98 -16.04
N ARG A 101 12.94 2.33 -16.69
CA ARG A 101 13.82 1.33 -17.33
C ARG A 101 14.51 0.41 -16.34
N GLU A 102 14.63 0.83 -15.09
CA GLU A 102 15.14 0.05 -13.96
C GLU A 102 14.04 -0.71 -13.20
N HIS A 103 12.81 -0.73 -13.70
CA HIS A 103 11.63 -1.33 -13.05
C HIS A 103 11.31 -0.69 -11.68
N LEU A 104 11.47 0.62 -11.61
CA LEU A 104 11.19 1.45 -10.44
C LEU A 104 10.10 2.48 -10.79
N GLU A 105 9.00 2.02 -11.35
CA GLU A 105 7.90 2.85 -11.87
C GLU A 105 7.28 3.78 -10.81
N GLN A 106 7.36 3.39 -9.53
CA GLN A 106 6.94 4.23 -8.41
C GLN A 106 7.75 5.54 -8.30
N PHE A 107 8.93 5.59 -8.92
CA PHE A 107 9.79 6.77 -9.02
C PHE A 107 9.79 7.37 -10.43
N CYS A 108 8.77 7.09 -11.23
CA CYS A 108 8.65 7.65 -12.58
C CYS A 108 8.86 9.17 -12.57
N GLU A 109 9.83 9.66 -13.34
CA GLU A 109 10.21 11.08 -13.36
C GLU A 109 9.13 11.99 -13.98
N LYS A 110 8.29 11.42 -14.85
CA LYS A 110 7.11 12.09 -15.42
C LYS A 110 5.84 11.93 -14.56
N GLY A 111 5.99 11.38 -13.37
CA GLY A 111 4.91 11.01 -12.46
C GLY A 111 4.29 9.64 -12.76
N PRO A 112 4.23 8.73 -11.78
CA PRO A 112 3.48 7.49 -11.91
C PRO A 112 1.97 7.78 -11.95
N ILE A 113 1.21 6.92 -12.62
CA ILE A 113 -0.25 7.02 -12.64
C ILE A 113 -0.80 6.09 -11.56
N PHE A 114 -1.41 6.70 -10.55
CA PHE A 114 -2.04 5.95 -9.45
C PHE A 114 -3.38 5.35 -9.90
N THR A 115 -3.79 4.30 -9.21
CA THR A 115 -5.01 3.55 -9.47
C THR A 115 -6.27 4.41 -9.37
N TYR A 116 -6.23 5.49 -8.61
CA TYR A 116 -7.25 6.53 -8.57
C TYR A 116 -6.64 7.92 -8.40
N ASN A 117 -7.43 8.96 -8.70
CA ASN A 117 -7.07 10.37 -8.54
C ASN A 117 -5.79 10.79 -9.28
N SER A 118 -5.53 10.19 -10.43
CA SER A 118 -4.43 10.56 -11.34
C SER A 118 -4.96 10.85 -12.73
N PRO A 119 -4.24 11.65 -13.55
CA PRO A 119 -4.62 11.85 -14.94
C PRO A 119 -4.60 10.52 -15.69
N GLU A 120 -5.72 10.14 -16.31
CA GLU A 120 -5.79 8.96 -17.19
C GLU A 120 -5.30 9.33 -18.59
N ARG A 121 -4.15 8.79 -18.99
CA ARG A 121 -3.49 9.19 -20.24
C ARG A 121 -4.28 8.87 -21.51
N GLN A 122 -5.06 7.79 -21.47
CA GLN A 122 -5.80 7.29 -22.64
C GLN A 122 -7.08 8.09 -22.90
N THR A 123 -7.73 8.63 -21.87
CA THR A 123 -9.01 9.34 -21.97
C THR A 123 -8.91 10.83 -21.68
N GLY A 124 -7.82 11.27 -21.06
CA GLY A 124 -7.65 12.65 -20.56
C GLY A 124 -8.50 12.95 -19.30
N GLY A 125 -9.14 11.95 -18.73
CA GLY A 125 -9.92 12.03 -17.49
C GLY A 125 -9.09 11.80 -16.23
N THR A 126 -9.75 11.34 -15.18
CA THR A 126 -9.14 10.97 -13.90
C THR A 126 -9.34 9.47 -13.66
N THR A 127 -8.30 8.79 -13.18
CA THR A 127 -8.40 7.38 -12.81
C THR A 127 -9.36 7.18 -11.64
N TYR A 128 -10.18 6.14 -11.72
CA TYR A 128 -11.09 5.68 -10.67
C TYR A 128 -10.66 4.32 -10.16
N GLY A 129 -10.70 4.13 -8.84
CA GLY A 129 -10.17 2.95 -8.15
C GLY A 129 -11.11 1.75 -8.11
N GLY A 130 -10.73 0.84 -7.24
CA GLY A 130 -11.35 -0.48 -7.07
C GLY A 130 -12.60 -0.51 -6.19
N TYR A 131 -13.04 0.64 -5.64
CA TYR A 131 -14.39 0.68 -5.07
C TYR A 131 -15.42 0.75 -6.20
N SER A 132 -15.28 -0.16 -7.14
CA SER A 132 -16.10 -0.30 -8.33
C SER A 132 -16.17 -1.77 -8.76
N THR A 133 -17.14 -2.10 -9.62
CA THR A 133 -17.37 -3.48 -10.05
C THR A 133 -16.34 -3.99 -11.05
N MET A 134 -15.59 -3.10 -11.73
CA MET A 134 -14.65 -3.49 -12.77
C MET A 134 -13.53 -2.46 -12.92
N ILE A 135 -12.34 -2.90 -13.32
CA ILE A 135 -11.20 -2.03 -13.66
C ILE A 135 -10.51 -2.51 -14.95
N VAL A 136 -9.88 -1.57 -15.67
CA VAL A 136 -9.03 -1.84 -16.84
C VAL A 136 -7.64 -1.26 -16.56
N ALA A 137 -6.61 -2.06 -16.74
CA ALA A 137 -5.23 -1.65 -16.59
C ALA A 137 -4.32 -2.41 -17.56
N ASP A 138 -3.19 -1.80 -17.90
CA ASP A 138 -2.14 -2.45 -18.68
C ASP A 138 -1.56 -3.65 -17.92
N GLU A 139 -1.27 -4.74 -18.63
CA GLU A 139 -0.78 -6.00 -18.05
C GLU A 139 0.52 -5.86 -17.24
N ASP A 140 1.33 -4.82 -17.48
CA ASP A 140 2.55 -4.58 -16.73
C ASP A 140 2.30 -4.12 -15.29
N PHE A 141 1.11 -3.58 -15.03
CA PHE A 141 0.66 -3.15 -13.71
C PHE A 141 -0.31 -4.14 -13.04
N VAL A 142 -0.56 -5.27 -13.70
CA VAL A 142 -1.40 -6.34 -13.19
C VAL A 142 -0.52 -7.47 -12.61
N LEU A 143 -0.89 -7.96 -11.44
CA LEU A 143 -0.17 -8.98 -10.70
C LEU A 143 -0.93 -10.31 -10.71
N ARG A 144 -0.21 -11.42 -10.84
CA ARG A 144 -0.78 -12.77 -10.69
C ARG A 144 -1.03 -13.08 -9.22
N VAL A 145 -2.18 -13.64 -8.92
CA VAL A 145 -2.50 -14.12 -7.58
C VAL A 145 -2.33 -15.64 -7.53
N PRO A 146 -1.48 -16.16 -6.62
CA PRO A 146 -1.35 -17.61 -6.42
C PRO A 146 -2.69 -18.26 -6.02
N GLN A 147 -2.98 -19.42 -6.59
CA GLN A 147 -4.28 -20.10 -6.40
C GLN A 147 -4.52 -20.61 -4.97
N ASN A 148 -3.45 -20.80 -4.21
CA ASN A 148 -3.50 -21.28 -2.82
C ASN A 148 -3.77 -20.18 -1.78
N LEU A 149 -3.94 -18.92 -2.20
CA LEU A 149 -4.21 -17.82 -1.30
C LEU A 149 -5.70 -17.50 -1.20
N ASN A 150 -6.14 -17.11 -0.01
CA ASN A 150 -7.46 -16.54 0.19
C ASN A 150 -7.53 -15.16 -0.45
N LEU A 151 -8.41 -14.96 -1.42
CA LEU A 151 -8.45 -13.74 -2.24
C LEU A 151 -8.74 -12.48 -1.42
N ALA A 152 -9.61 -12.56 -0.42
CA ALA A 152 -9.89 -11.43 0.47
C ALA A 152 -8.64 -11.04 1.30
N ALA A 153 -7.81 -12.02 1.67
CA ALA A 153 -6.58 -11.77 2.41
C ALA A 153 -5.41 -11.28 1.53
N VAL A 154 -5.51 -11.46 0.21
CA VAL A 154 -4.52 -10.94 -0.76
C VAL A 154 -4.63 -9.43 -0.90
N ALA A 155 -5.84 -8.87 -0.88
CA ALA A 155 -6.07 -7.45 -1.15
C ALA A 155 -5.15 -6.52 -0.32
N PRO A 156 -5.00 -6.65 1.00
CA PRO A 156 -4.10 -5.78 1.77
C PRO A 156 -2.60 -5.95 1.43
N LEU A 157 -2.20 -7.04 0.77
CA LEU A 157 -0.79 -7.22 0.35
C LEU A 157 -0.39 -6.20 -0.72
N LEU A 158 -1.34 -5.66 -1.46
CA LEU A 158 -1.10 -4.77 -2.61
C LEU A 158 -0.76 -3.33 -2.20
N CYS A 159 -0.98 -2.97 -0.95
CA CYS A 159 -0.55 -1.69 -0.37
C CYS A 159 0.24 -1.91 0.92
N ALA A 160 -0.42 -2.30 2.02
CA ALA A 160 0.24 -2.51 3.29
C ALA A 160 1.32 -3.60 3.22
N GLY A 161 1.09 -4.65 2.42
CA GLY A 161 2.06 -5.72 2.20
C GLY A 161 3.33 -5.20 1.54
N ILE A 162 3.24 -4.67 0.31
CA ILE A 162 4.44 -4.21 -0.42
C ILE A 162 5.15 -3.06 0.31
N THR A 163 4.40 -2.15 0.93
CA THR A 163 4.95 -1.01 1.67
C THR A 163 5.85 -1.46 2.83
N THR A 164 5.51 -2.57 3.47
CA THR A 164 6.31 -3.10 4.59
C THR A 164 7.32 -4.16 4.14
N TYR A 165 7.03 -4.94 3.12
CA TYR A 165 7.93 -5.93 2.54
C TYR A 165 9.16 -5.28 1.90
N SER A 166 8.97 -4.22 1.12
CA SER A 166 10.04 -3.54 0.36
C SER A 166 11.19 -3.06 1.25
N PRO A 167 10.98 -2.29 2.34
CA PRO A 167 12.08 -1.88 3.21
C PRO A 167 12.72 -3.06 3.93
N LEU A 168 11.97 -4.06 4.40
CA LEU A 168 12.56 -5.24 5.02
C LEU A 168 13.51 -5.98 4.06
N ARG A 169 13.17 -6.07 2.77
CA ARG A 169 14.02 -6.66 1.74
C ARG A 169 15.21 -5.75 1.40
N ARG A 170 14.98 -4.45 1.24
CA ARG A 170 16.01 -3.48 0.86
C ARG A 170 17.15 -3.43 1.87
N TRP A 171 16.84 -3.52 3.15
CA TRP A 171 17.84 -3.52 4.24
C TRP A 171 18.24 -4.92 4.70
N ASN A 172 17.92 -5.96 3.89
CA ASN A 172 18.33 -7.35 4.10
C ASN A 172 17.95 -7.89 5.48
N VAL A 173 16.74 -7.54 5.95
CA VAL A 173 16.23 -8.13 7.20
C VAL A 173 16.18 -9.65 7.07
N SER A 174 16.78 -10.34 8.06
CA SER A 174 16.99 -11.77 8.02
C SER A 174 17.06 -12.39 9.41
N LYS A 175 17.21 -13.73 9.44
CA LYS A 175 17.33 -14.51 10.69
C LYS A 175 18.46 -13.99 11.59
N GLY A 176 18.13 -13.87 12.88
CA GLY A 176 19.07 -13.47 13.93
C GLY A 176 19.12 -11.97 14.19
N GLN A 177 18.53 -11.15 13.32
CA GLN A 177 18.41 -9.71 13.58
C GLN A 177 17.25 -9.42 14.53
N LYS A 178 17.40 -8.41 15.38
CA LYS A 178 16.33 -7.86 16.22
C LYS A 178 15.68 -6.70 15.47
N VAL A 179 14.39 -6.84 15.17
CA VAL A 179 13.65 -5.91 14.33
C VAL A 179 12.51 -5.28 15.13
N GLY A 180 12.56 -3.95 15.23
CA GLY A 180 11.50 -3.16 15.85
C GLY A 180 10.42 -2.77 14.83
N ILE A 181 9.17 -2.99 15.18
CA ILE A 181 8.03 -2.48 14.42
C ILE A 181 7.30 -1.46 15.29
N VAL A 182 7.13 -0.24 14.81
CA VAL A 182 6.42 0.82 15.53
C VAL A 182 4.98 0.90 15.05
N GLY A 183 4.03 0.65 15.95
CA GLY A 183 2.59 0.65 15.69
C GLY A 183 2.05 -0.70 15.21
N LEU A 184 0.81 -1.02 15.59
CA LEU A 184 0.07 -2.20 15.13
C LEU A 184 -1.27 -1.75 14.51
N GLY A 185 -1.16 -1.19 13.32
CA GLY A 185 -2.27 -0.89 12.41
C GLY A 185 -2.21 -1.78 11.17
N GLY A 186 -2.82 -1.35 10.06
CA GLY A 186 -2.80 -2.09 8.78
C GLY A 186 -1.39 -2.40 8.26
N LEU A 187 -0.47 -1.44 8.31
CA LEU A 187 0.93 -1.67 7.95
C LEU A 187 1.66 -2.50 9.00
N GLY A 188 1.52 -2.14 10.29
CA GLY A 188 2.27 -2.79 11.36
C GLY A 188 2.01 -4.29 11.47
N HIS A 189 0.77 -4.73 11.27
CA HIS A 189 0.48 -6.18 11.30
C HIS A 189 1.15 -6.93 10.14
N MET A 190 1.22 -6.34 8.93
CA MET A 190 1.95 -6.93 7.80
C MET A 190 3.46 -6.94 8.08
N ALA A 191 4.00 -5.84 8.64
CA ALA A 191 5.40 -5.74 9.00
C ALA A 191 5.83 -6.82 10.01
N VAL A 192 5.04 -7.04 11.07
CA VAL A 192 5.29 -8.12 12.04
C VAL A 192 5.31 -9.48 11.37
N LYS A 193 4.32 -9.79 10.53
CA LYS A 193 4.26 -11.08 9.81
C LYS A 193 5.44 -11.30 8.89
N PHE A 194 5.84 -10.29 8.10
CA PHE A 194 6.97 -10.41 7.19
C PHE A 194 8.31 -10.52 7.94
N ALA A 195 8.55 -9.68 8.95
CA ALA A 195 9.77 -9.74 9.73
C ALA A 195 9.92 -11.11 10.42
N ASN A 196 8.83 -11.64 10.99
CA ASN A 196 8.81 -12.98 11.55
C ASN A 196 9.07 -14.07 10.48
N ALA A 197 8.44 -13.96 9.31
CA ALA A 197 8.66 -14.90 8.20
C ALA A 197 10.11 -14.88 7.68
N PHE A 198 10.83 -13.76 7.79
CA PHE A 198 12.25 -13.67 7.50
C PHE A 198 13.15 -14.23 8.61
N GLY A 199 12.55 -14.68 9.72
CA GLY A 199 13.26 -15.29 10.85
C GLY A 199 13.89 -14.26 11.80
N ALA A 200 13.49 -13.02 11.74
CA ALA A 200 13.94 -11.99 12.67
C ALA A 200 13.29 -12.14 14.04
N ASN A 201 13.98 -11.67 15.10
CA ASN A 201 13.38 -11.50 16.42
C ASN A 201 12.60 -10.17 16.44
N VAL A 202 11.27 -10.26 16.42
CA VAL A 202 10.39 -9.10 16.24
C VAL A 202 9.96 -8.49 17.57
N VAL A 203 10.27 -7.20 17.77
CA VAL A 203 9.81 -6.37 18.89
C VAL A 203 8.75 -5.40 18.37
N LEU A 204 7.53 -5.49 18.88
CA LEU A 204 6.51 -4.50 18.58
C LEU A 204 6.52 -3.39 19.62
N PHE A 205 6.64 -2.15 19.18
CA PHE A 205 6.44 -0.94 19.99
C PHE A 205 5.03 -0.41 19.75
N THR A 206 4.22 -0.31 20.81
CA THR A 206 2.82 0.15 20.71
C THR A 206 2.44 1.04 21.89
N THR A 207 1.57 2.01 21.66
CA THR A 207 0.97 2.81 22.74
C THR A 207 -0.23 2.13 23.39
N SER A 208 -0.69 0.99 22.84
CA SER A 208 -1.94 0.31 23.24
C SER A 208 -1.65 -1.06 23.84
N PRO A 209 -1.65 -1.23 25.17
CA PRO A 209 -1.36 -2.51 25.83
C PRO A 209 -2.29 -3.64 25.41
N GLY A 210 -3.57 -3.32 25.14
CA GLY A 210 -4.57 -4.32 24.72
C GLY A 210 -4.29 -4.99 23.37
N LYS A 211 -3.27 -4.54 22.61
CA LYS A 211 -2.85 -5.18 21.35
C LYS A 211 -1.77 -6.25 21.52
N SER A 212 -1.32 -6.52 22.74
CA SER A 212 -0.19 -7.43 22.99
C SER A 212 -0.46 -8.87 22.53
N GLU A 213 -1.64 -9.40 22.81
CA GLU A 213 -1.99 -10.76 22.40
C GLU A 213 -2.10 -10.89 20.87
N ASP A 214 -2.71 -9.91 20.21
CA ASP A 214 -2.80 -9.88 18.75
C ASP A 214 -1.41 -9.81 18.13
N ALA A 215 -0.52 -8.99 18.67
CA ALA A 215 0.84 -8.87 18.20
C ALA A 215 1.62 -10.20 18.27
N LYS A 216 1.51 -10.90 19.39
CA LYS A 216 2.13 -12.21 19.58
C LYS A 216 1.55 -13.26 18.63
N ARG A 217 0.23 -13.27 18.44
CA ARG A 217 -0.43 -14.15 17.46
C ARG A 217 0.02 -13.89 16.03
N LEU A 218 0.36 -12.64 15.69
CA LEU A 218 0.89 -12.26 14.38
C LEU A 218 2.37 -12.59 14.19
N GLY A 219 3.08 -12.94 15.26
CA GLY A 219 4.50 -13.33 15.21
C GLY A 219 5.46 -12.36 15.88
N ALA A 220 4.99 -11.39 16.68
CA ALA A 220 5.86 -10.60 17.53
C ALA A 220 6.39 -11.46 18.70
N HIS A 221 7.69 -11.42 18.93
CA HIS A 221 8.35 -12.13 20.02
C HIS A 221 8.25 -11.35 21.33
N GLU A 222 8.36 -10.03 21.23
CA GLU A 222 8.28 -9.10 22.35
C GLU A 222 7.31 -7.95 22.00
N VAL A 223 6.61 -7.44 23.00
CA VAL A 223 5.72 -6.29 22.89
C VAL A 223 6.09 -5.29 23.96
N VAL A 224 6.35 -4.07 23.56
CA VAL A 224 6.80 -2.97 24.41
C VAL A 224 5.74 -1.87 24.37
N VAL A 225 5.27 -1.45 25.53
CA VAL A 225 4.38 -0.30 25.64
C VAL A 225 5.24 0.96 25.58
N SER A 226 5.22 1.67 24.45
CA SER A 226 6.14 2.78 24.19
C SER A 226 5.96 4.01 25.11
N ARG A 227 4.90 4.04 25.91
CA ARG A 227 4.68 5.04 26.97
C ARG A 227 5.35 4.64 28.30
N ASN A 228 5.82 3.40 28.41
CA ASN A 228 6.53 2.91 29.58
C ASN A 228 8.05 3.03 29.33
N GLU A 229 8.68 4.00 29.98
CA GLU A 229 10.10 4.28 29.79
C GLU A 229 10.99 3.10 30.25
N GLU A 230 10.60 2.38 31.29
CA GLU A 230 11.35 1.21 31.77
C GLU A 230 11.37 0.09 30.72
N GLU A 231 10.21 -0.22 30.13
CA GLU A 231 10.13 -1.20 29.04
C GLU A 231 10.93 -0.76 27.82
N MET A 232 10.84 0.51 27.45
CA MET A 232 11.63 1.07 26.34
C MET A 232 13.15 0.97 26.62
N GLN A 233 13.59 1.26 27.84
CA GLN A 233 15.00 1.27 28.20
C GLN A 233 15.66 -0.12 28.11
N VAL A 234 14.93 -1.20 28.32
CA VAL A 234 15.42 -2.57 28.14
C VAL A 234 15.96 -2.81 26.71
N HIS A 235 15.44 -2.07 25.74
CA HIS A 235 15.81 -2.20 24.33
C HIS A 235 16.83 -1.17 23.86
N ALA A 236 17.42 -0.36 24.75
CA ALA A 236 18.42 0.65 24.39
C ALA A 236 19.61 0.01 23.64
N GLY A 237 19.95 0.55 22.46
CA GLY A 237 21.09 0.12 21.66
C GLY A 237 21.09 -1.35 21.22
N SER A 238 19.91 -2.00 21.14
CA SER A 238 19.81 -3.45 20.90
C SER A 238 19.13 -3.86 19.58
N VAL A 239 18.51 -2.92 18.86
CA VAL A 239 17.71 -3.19 17.67
C VAL A 239 18.52 -2.96 16.40
N ASP A 240 18.51 -3.92 15.47
CA ASP A 240 19.25 -3.82 14.20
C ASP A 240 18.53 -2.95 13.17
N PHE A 241 17.19 -3.08 13.12
CA PHE A 241 16.36 -2.39 12.14
C PHE A 241 15.03 -2.01 12.78
N ILE A 242 14.55 -0.80 12.52
CA ILE A 242 13.23 -0.33 12.95
C ILE A 242 12.41 0.09 11.72
N LEU A 243 11.19 -0.44 11.62
CA LEU A 243 10.20 0.02 10.66
C LEU A 243 9.09 0.79 11.39
N ASP A 244 9.06 2.09 11.17
CA ASP A 244 8.00 2.95 11.70
C ASP A 244 6.80 2.98 10.75
N THR A 245 5.68 2.49 11.23
CA THR A 245 4.41 2.41 10.48
C THR A 245 3.37 3.43 10.94
N VAL A 246 3.75 4.33 11.85
CA VAL A 246 2.86 5.35 12.42
C VAL A 246 2.96 6.63 11.60
N SER A 247 1.82 7.10 11.08
CA SER A 247 1.73 8.37 10.33
C SER A 247 1.46 9.59 11.21
N ALA A 248 0.93 9.38 12.44
CA ALA A 248 0.70 10.45 13.38
C ALA A 248 2.04 11.01 13.93
N GLN A 249 2.04 12.29 14.28
CA GLN A 249 3.21 12.92 14.88
C GLN A 249 3.56 12.23 16.22
N HIS A 250 4.81 11.84 16.38
CA HIS A 250 5.35 11.23 17.59
C HIS A 250 6.86 11.47 17.70
N ASP A 251 7.44 11.23 18.87
CA ASP A 251 8.88 11.41 19.10
C ASP A 251 9.67 10.25 18.50
N LEU A 252 10.40 10.53 17.42
CA LEU A 252 11.27 9.56 16.77
C LEU A 252 12.53 9.23 17.61
N ASN A 253 13.00 10.14 18.46
CA ASN A 253 14.20 9.92 19.29
C ASN A 253 13.98 8.77 20.27
N ALA A 254 12.75 8.60 20.75
CA ALA A 254 12.39 7.45 21.59
C ALA A 254 12.72 6.10 20.93
N TYR A 255 12.64 6.02 19.61
CA TYR A 255 12.95 4.79 18.86
C TYR A 255 14.38 4.77 18.34
N LEU A 256 14.95 5.90 17.92
CA LEU A 256 16.33 6.00 17.47
C LEU A 256 17.31 5.54 18.56
N ASN A 257 17.03 5.85 19.84
CA ASN A 257 17.82 5.41 20.98
C ASN A 257 17.76 3.89 21.22
N ARG A 258 16.89 3.16 20.53
CA ARG A 258 16.83 1.69 20.61
C ARG A 258 17.75 1.02 19.59
N LEU A 259 18.16 1.76 18.54
CA LEU A 259 19.06 1.23 17.51
C LEU A 259 20.45 0.92 18.03
N LYS A 260 21.03 -0.15 17.53
CA LYS A 260 22.48 -0.39 17.60
C LYS A 260 23.25 0.72 16.88
N ARG A 261 24.57 0.82 17.09
CA ARG A 261 25.45 1.82 16.46
C ARG A 261 25.23 1.93 14.93
N ASP A 262 25.14 0.81 14.23
CA ASP A 262 24.97 0.76 12.78
C ASP A 262 23.54 0.37 12.36
N GLY A 263 22.58 0.48 13.31
CA GLY A 263 21.18 0.17 13.08
C GLY A 263 20.50 1.21 12.19
N THR A 264 19.44 0.77 11.50
CA THR A 264 18.71 1.62 10.56
C THR A 264 17.25 1.75 11.00
N MET A 265 16.71 2.96 10.94
CA MET A 265 15.27 3.22 11.05
C MET A 265 14.73 3.69 9.72
N VAL A 266 13.66 3.04 9.26
CA VAL A 266 12.89 3.44 8.08
C VAL A 266 11.50 3.85 8.54
N GLY A 267 11.10 5.07 8.20
CA GLY A 267 9.80 5.62 8.54
C GLY A 267 9.01 5.99 7.29
N ARG A 268 7.70 5.91 7.38
CA ARG A 268 6.81 6.50 6.40
C ARG A 268 6.65 7.99 6.70
N ARG A 269 7.20 8.84 5.83
CA ARG A 269 6.88 10.26 5.89
C ARG A 269 5.46 10.46 5.36
N ALA A 270 4.51 10.83 6.22
CA ALA A 270 3.29 11.45 5.75
C ALA A 270 3.70 12.74 5.03
N ARG A 271 3.38 12.87 3.74
CA ARG A 271 3.45 14.17 3.06
C ARG A 271 2.37 15.06 3.68
N THR A 272 2.74 15.87 4.67
CA THR A 272 2.06 17.13 4.82
C THR A 272 2.42 17.91 3.55
N ALA A 273 1.43 18.32 2.75
CA ALA A 273 1.67 19.15 1.59
C ALA A 273 2.54 20.34 2.05
N PRO A 274 3.68 20.62 1.38
CA PRO A 274 4.37 21.85 1.65
C PRO A 274 3.42 22.99 1.28
N ALA A 275 3.23 23.93 2.17
CA ALA A 275 2.67 25.21 1.80
C ALA A 275 3.55 25.75 0.65
N GLY A 276 3.03 25.68 -0.61
CA GLY A 276 3.61 26.32 -1.80
C GLY A 276 4.99 25.81 -2.19
N GLY A 277 5.07 24.63 -2.81
CA GLY A 277 6.31 24.15 -3.41
C GLY A 277 6.06 22.98 -4.35
N VAL A 278 6.17 23.24 -5.63
CA VAL A 278 6.29 22.27 -6.72
C VAL A 278 7.48 21.37 -6.41
N LEU A 279 7.27 20.03 -6.46
CA LEU A 279 8.34 19.06 -6.70
C LEU A 279 8.39 18.76 -8.16
#